data_809027487b61bbcac77f527f3dec2f97
#
_entry.id   809027487b61bbcac77f527f3dec2f97
#
_cell.length_a   1.000
_cell.length_b   1.000
_cell.length_c   1.000
_cell.angle_alpha   90.00
_cell.angle_beta   90.00
_cell.angle_gamma   90.00
#
_symmetry.space_group_name_H-M   'P 1'
#
loop_
_entity.id
_entity.type
_entity.pdbx_description
1 polymer ?
#
loop_
_entity_poly.entity_id
_entity_poly.type
_entity_poly.pdbx_seq_one_letter_code
_entity_poly.pdbx_strand_id
1 'polypeptide(L)'
;MTDLVYPPIIGSARAAFMMLGLKFTVVGAENIPSTGGAVLASNHVSYLDFIFVGLGADQSKRLVRFMAKDSVFRHKVSGPLMRGMHHIPVDRSAGADAYDEALKALRDGEVIGVFPEATISRAFLIKDLKNGAARLAADADVPLIPMVVWGGQRMMSKGTPRSLKRGNHIYITIGEPMYPQASDDANTVTVELRARLEELLADTIERYPVTPKGDDDRWWLPASYGGTAPTLAQAKKEDQAAAAKRREQRAAK
;
A
#
# COMPACT_ATOMS: atom_id res chain seq x y z
N MET A 1 -0.36 -15.03 18.57
CA MET A 1 -1.17 -16.06 17.84
C MET A 1 -0.26 -16.81 16.88
N THR A 2 -0.49 -18.11 16.64
CA THR A 2 0.35 -18.87 15.70
C THR A 2 -0.17 -18.65 14.27
N ASP A 3 0.63 -18.03 13.41
CA ASP A 3 0.29 -17.76 12.02
C ASP A 3 0.50 -19.01 11.14
N LEU A 4 -0.50 -19.88 11.06
CA LEU A 4 -0.41 -21.10 10.27
C LEU A 4 -0.70 -20.87 8.76
N VAL A 5 -1.46 -19.83 8.42
CA VAL A 5 -1.92 -19.54 7.06
C VAL A 5 -0.98 -18.58 6.34
N TYR A 6 -0.41 -17.63 7.04
CA TYR A 6 0.40 -16.57 6.45
C TYR A 6 1.70 -17.08 5.77
N PRO A 7 2.53 -17.93 6.41
CA PRO A 7 3.78 -18.41 5.80
C PRO A 7 3.58 -19.19 4.50
N PRO A 8 2.62 -20.14 4.38
CA PRO A 8 2.34 -20.80 3.10
C PRO A 8 1.93 -19.85 1.97
N ILE A 9 1.17 -18.79 2.30
CA ILE A 9 0.74 -17.79 1.31
C ILE A 9 1.94 -16.97 0.82
N ILE A 10 2.82 -16.51 1.73
CA ILE A 10 4.08 -15.85 1.34
C ILE A 10 4.93 -16.77 0.47
N GLY A 11 5.08 -18.04 0.85
CA GLY A 11 5.81 -19.03 0.07
C GLY A 11 5.25 -19.19 -1.34
N SER A 12 3.93 -19.28 -1.46
CA SER A 12 3.25 -19.37 -2.76
C SER A 12 3.43 -18.10 -3.60
N ALA A 13 3.33 -16.93 -2.99
CA ALA A 13 3.57 -15.65 -3.66
C ALA A 13 5.02 -15.54 -4.16
N ARG A 14 6.00 -15.92 -3.33
CA ARG A 14 7.43 -15.96 -3.72
C ARG A 14 7.68 -16.92 -4.89
N ALA A 15 7.08 -18.11 -4.86
CA ALA A 15 7.20 -19.08 -5.95
C ALA A 15 6.62 -18.53 -7.26
N ALA A 16 5.44 -17.90 -7.20
CA ALA A 16 4.81 -17.25 -8.36
C ALA A 16 5.67 -16.10 -8.91
N PHE A 17 6.25 -15.27 -8.04
CA PHE A 17 7.12 -14.18 -8.45
C PHE A 17 8.45 -14.67 -9.02
N MET A 18 9.00 -15.76 -8.49
CA MET A 18 10.17 -16.42 -9.06
C MET A 18 9.87 -16.98 -10.46
N MET A 19 8.72 -17.63 -10.66
CA MET A 19 8.29 -18.10 -11.99
C MET A 19 8.12 -16.94 -12.99
N LEU A 20 7.66 -15.78 -12.53
CA LEU A 20 7.58 -14.56 -13.33
C LEU A 20 8.93 -13.85 -13.47
N GLY A 21 9.99 -14.35 -12.84
CA GLY A 21 11.32 -13.75 -12.87
C GLY A 21 11.34 -12.31 -12.31
N LEU A 22 10.49 -12.00 -11.34
CA LEU A 22 10.47 -10.67 -10.72
C LEU A 22 11.78 -10.44 -9.98
N LYS A 23 12.31 -9.23 -10.13
CA LYS A 23 13.48 -8.76 -9.39
C LYS A 23 13.00 -7.83 -8.27
N PHE A 24 13.59 -7.97 -7.10
CA PHE A 24 13.26 -7.15 -5.94
C PHE A 24 14.48 -6.38 -5.47
N THR A 25 14.31 -5.08 -5.21
CA THR A 25 15.24 -4.27 -4.42
C THR A 25 14.47 -3.75 -3.23
N VAL A 26 15.01 -3.96 -2.02
CA VAL A 26 14.44 -3.44 -0.78
C VAL A 26 15.52 -2.63 -0.08
N VAL A 27 15.19 -1.40 0.27
CA VAL A 27 16.08 -0.43 0.94
C VAL A 27 15.40 0.05 2.21
N GLY A 28 16.16 0.16 3.31
CA GLY A 28 15.66 0.67 4.60
C GLY A 28 14.84 -0.36 5.39
N ALA A 29 15.01 -1.67 5.16
CA ALA A 29 14.29 -2.70 5.90
C ALA A 29 14.56 -2.64 7.41
N GLU A 30 15.72 -2.14 7.82
CA GLU A 30 16.13 -1.88 9.20
C GLU A 30 15.25 -0.86 9.94
N ASN A 31 14.54 -0.01 9.20
CA ASN A 31 13.60 0.97 9.75
C ASN A 31 12.30 0.34 10.30
N ILE A 32 12.02 -0.92 9.96
CA ILE A 32 10.90 -1.66 10.55
C ILE A 32 11.39 -2.36 11.83
N PRO A 33 10.83 -2.02 13.00
CA PRO A 33 11.26 -2.62 14.26
C PRO A 33 11.00 -4.13 14.26
N SER A 34 11.97 -4.90 14.74
CA SER A 34 11.87 -6.37 14.83
C SER A 34 10.84 -6.85 15.85
N THR A 35 10.44 -6.00 16.80
CA THR A 35 9.44 -6.26 17.85
C THR A 35 8.57 -5.02 18.08
N GLY A 36 7.44 -5.21 18.73
CA GLY A 36 6.48 -4.13 19.01
C GLY A 36 5.59 -3.79 17.81
N GLY A 37 4.61 -2.93 18.02
CA GLY A 37 3.70 -2.46 16.98
C GLY A 37 4.37 -1.47 16.03
N ALA A 38 3.87 -1.38 14.80
CA ALA A 38 4.26 -0.35 13.85
C ALA A 38 3.16 -0.12 12.81
N VAL A 39 3.01 1.10 12.34
CA VAL A 39 2.13 1.44 11.21
C VAL A 39 3.00 1.66 9.97
N LEU A 40 2.83 0.83 8.94
CA LEU A 40 3.44 1.03 7.62
C LEU A 40 2.46 1.80 6.73
N ALA A 41 2.80 3.04 6.41
CA ALA A 41 2.01 3.88 5.51
C ALA A 41 2.63 3.86 4.11
N SER A 42 1.98 3.17 3.17
CA SER A 42 2.51 2.99 1.81
C SER A 42 1.72 3.77 0.77
N ASN A 43 2.41 4.20 -0.30
CA ASN A 43 1.76 4.63 -1.53
C ASN A 43 0.93 3.49 -2.13
N HIS A 44 0.00 3.83 -3.04
CA HIS A 44 -0.85 2.83 -3.66
C HIS A 44 -0.95 3.02 -5.18
N VAL A 45 -0.15 2.28 -5.93
CA VAL A 45 -0.06 2.36 -7.40
C VAL A 45 -0.46 1.06 -8.11
N SER A 46 -0.59 -0.05 -7.37
CA SER A 46 -0.91 -1.36 -7.93
C SER A 46 -1.90 -2.14 -7.05
N TYR A 47 -2.67 -3.02 -7.66
CA TYR A 47 -3.48 -4.00 -6.93
C TYR A 47 -2.63 -5.02 -6.15
N LEU A 48 -1.33 -5.12 -6.43
CA LEU A 48 -0.39 -6.05 -5.80
C LEU A 48 0.42 -5.41 -4.66
N ASP A 49 0.26 -4.11 -4.41
CA ASP A 49 1.10 -3.39 -3.43
C ASP A 49 1.06 -4.02 -2.04
N PHE A 50 -0.09 -4.53 -1.59
CA PHE A 50 -0.19 -5.18 -0.29
C PHE A 50 0.74 -6.38 -0.16
N ILE A 51 0.95 -7.15 -1.25
CA ILE A 51 1.89 -8.27 -1.25
C ILE A 51 3.33 -7.74 -1.20
N PHE A 52 3.62 -6.69 -1.95
CA PHE A 52 4.97 -6.11 -2.00
C PHE A 52 5.34 -5.42 -0.68
N VAL A 53 4.39 -4.73 -0.02
CA VAL A 53 4.58 -4.18 1.33
C VAL A 53 4.88 -5.31 2.32
N GLY A 54 4.12 -6.41 2.28
CA GLY A 54 4.37 -7.58 3.11
C GLY A 54 5.75 -8.21 2.86
N LEU A 55 6.20 -8.29 1.60
CA LEU A 55 7.54 -8.80 1.27
C LEU A 55 8.66 -7.85 1.70
N GLY A 56 8.43 -6.53 1.68
CA GLY A 56 9.37 -5.56 2.23
C GLY A 56 9.58 -5.75 3.72
N ALA A 57 8.49 -5.91 4.48
CA ALA A 57 8.53 -6.13 5.92
C ALA A 57 9.09 -7.51 6.32
N ASP A 58 8.99 -8.49 5.44
CA ASP A 58 9.50 -9.84 5.69
C ASP A 58 11.03 -9.89 5.88
N GLN A 59 11.79 -8.94 5.32
CA GLN A 59 13.22 -8.81 5.59
C GLN A 59 13.51 -8.52 7.07
N SER A 60 12.62 -7.81 7.74
CA SER A 60 12.65 -7.55 9.19
C SER A 60 11.96 -8.66 10.00
N LYS A 61 11.61 -9.78 9.37
CA LYS A 61 10.88 -10.93 9.94
C LYS A 61 9.51 -10.53 10.53
N ARG A 62 8.86 -9.55 9.92
CA ARG A 62 7.57 -9.04 10.37
C ARG A 62 6.46 -9.39 9.38
N LEU A 63 5.34 -9.85 9.91
CA LEU A 63 4.10 -10.05 9.16
C LEU A 63 3.26 -8.77 9.22
N VAL A 64 2.65 -8.38 8.11
CA VAL A 64 1.85 -7.16 8.03
C VAL A 64 0.37 -7.51 7.97
N ARG A 65 -0.43 -6.97 8.89
CA ARG A 65 -1.88 -7.05 8.85
C ARG A 65 -2.43 -5.86 8.06
N PHE A 66 -3.25 -6.12 7.06
CA PHE A 66 -3.82 -5.06 6.25
C PHE A 66 -5.27 -4.80 6.61
N MET A 67 -5.61 -3.53 6.65
CA MET A 67 -7.00 -3.09 6.69
C MET A 67 -7.58 -3.16 5.28
N ALA A 68 -8.54 -4.05 5.05
CA ALA A 68 -9.11 -4.27 3.73
C ALA A 68 -10.63 -4.22 3.75
N LYS A 69 -11.21 -3.83 2.59
CA LYS A 69 -12.66 -3.69 2.46
C LYS A 69 -13.37 -5.01 2.81
N ASP A 70 -14.41 -4.96 3.66
CA ASP A 70 -15.20 -6.10 4.11
C ASP A 70 -15.68 -7.02 2.98
N SER A 71 -16.02 -6.48 1.78
CA SER A 71 -16.41 -7.33 0.64
C SER A 71 -15.35 -8.36 0.21
N VAL A 72 -14.07 -8.16 0.52
CA VAL A 72 -12.99 -9.13 0.22
C VAL A 72 -13.07 -10.31 1.18
N PHE A 73 -13.50 -10.06 2.43
CA PHE A 73 -13.71 -11.10 3.45
C PHE A 73 -14.97 -11.93 3.23
N ARG A 74 -15.96 -11.37 2.51
CA ARG A 74 -17.21 -12.10 2.15
C ARG A 74 -17.03 -13.00 0.94
N HIS A 75 -15.97 -12.86 0.17
CA HIS A 75 -15.72 -13.69 -1.01
C HIS A 75 -15.32 -15.11 -0.59
N LYS A 76 -15.85 -16.14 -1.28
CA LYS A 76 -15.72 -17.56 -0.90
C LYS A 76 -14.26 -18.05 -0.82
N VAL A 77 -13.36 -17.50 -1.63
CA VAL A 77 -11.94 -17.91 -1.69
C VAL A 77 -11.08 -16.97 -0.86
N SER A 78 -11.14 -15.64 -1.12
CA SER A 78 -10.28 -14.69 -0.41
C SER A 78 -10.66 -14.51 1.05
N GLY A 79 -11.94 -14.67 1.42
CA GLY A 79 -12.39 -14.46 2.79
C GLY A 79 -11.69 -15.34 3.83
N PRO A 80 -11.65 -16.67 3.67
CA PRO A 80 -10.90 -17.55 4.56
C PRO A 80 -9.41 -17.20 4.65
N LEU A 81 -8.76 -16.84 3.51
CA LEU A 81 -7.37 -16.44 3.48
C LEU A 81 -7.12 -15.14 4.25
N MET A 82 -7.96 -14.12 4.02
CA MET A 82 -7.85 -12.83 4.72
C MET A 82 -8.00 -12.99 6.24
N ARG A 83 -8.96 -13.80 6.68
CA ARG A 83 -9.15 -14.11 8.10
C ARG A 83 -7.99 -14.94 8.66
N GLY A 84 -7.53 -15.95 7.93
CA GLY A 84 -6.40 -16.79 8.34
C GLY A 84 -5.07 -16.06 8.42
N MET A 85 -4.93 -14.94 7.69
CA MET A 85 -3.80 -14.01 7.79
C MET A 85 -4.02 -12.90 8.82
N HIS A 86 -5.13 -12.93 9.58
CA HIS A 86 -5.49 -11.90 10.55
C HIS A 86 -5.56 -10.48 9.99
N HIS A 87 -5.98 -10.34 8.72
CA HIS A 87 -6.26 -9.02 8.14
C HIS A 87 -7.57 -8.46 8.69
N ILE A 88 -7.65 -7.15 8.79
CA ILE A 88 -8.74 -6.42 9.48
C ILE A 88 -9.80 -6.00 8.47
N PRO A 89 -11.06 -6.45 8.60
CA PRO A 89 -12.15 -6.03 7.73
C PRO A 89 -12.57 -4.58 8.02
N VAL A 90 -12.65 -3.76 6.98
CA VAL A 90 -13.15 -2.38 7.08
C VAL A 90 -14.54 -2.31 6.45
N ASP A 91 -15.55 -2.17 7.28
CA ASP A 91 -16.87 -1.72 6.84
C ASP A 91 -16.89 -0.18 6.89
N ARG A 92 -17.21 0.44 5.77
CA ARG A 92 -17.26 1.90 5.66
C ARG A 92 -18.43 2.51 6.44
N SER A 93 -19.41 1.71 6.84
CA SER A 93 -20.54 2.12 7.68
C SER A 93 -20.26 1.96 9.18
N ALA A 94 -19.28 1.12 9.56
CA ALA A 94 -18.89 0.80 10.93
C ALA A 94 -17.37 0.98 11.12
N GLY A 95 -16.82 2.10 10.66
CA GLY A 95 -15.37 2.36 10.63
C GLY A 95 -14.70 2.40 12.01
N ALA A 96 -15.46 2.61 13.08
CA ALA A 96 -14.96 2.60 14.45
C ALA A 96 -14.43 1.21 14.85
N ASP A 97 -15.16 0.14 14.57
CA ASP A 97 -14.79 -1.24 14.97
C ASP A 97 -13.45 -1.66 14.34
N ALA A 98 -13.24 -1.33 13.05
CA ALA A 98 -12.00 -1.64 12.36
C ALA A 98 -10.80 -0.82 12.88
N TYR A 99 -11.07 0.39 13.35
CA TYR A 99 -10.06 1.22 13.97
C TYR A 99 -9.62 0.66 15.32
N ASP A 100 -10.57 0.27 16.16
CA ASP A 100 -10.32 -0.31 17.47
C ASP A 100 -9.60 -1.66 17.36
N GLU A 101 -9.97 -2.48 16.36
CA GLU A 101 -9.28 -3.75 16.08
C GLU A 101 -7.82 -3.50 15.65
N ALA A 102 -7.57 -2.51 14.78
CA ALA A 102 -6.23 -2.14 14.38
C ALA A 102 -5.40 -1.59 15.55
N LEU A 103 -6.00 -0.75 16.40
CA LEU A 103 -5.38 -0.21 17.60
C LEU A 103 -4.99 -1.30 18.57
N LYS A 104 -5.89 -2.27 18.80
CA LYS A 104 -5.60 -3.44 19.62
C LYS A 104 -4.44 -4.26 19.05
N ALA A 105 -4.44 -4.55 17.75
CA ALA A 105 -3.38 -5.33 17.10
C ALA A 105 -2.01 -4.62 17.22
N LEU A 106 -1.95 -3.30 17.07
CA LEU A 106 -0.72 -2.52 17.27
C LEU A 106 -0.20 -2.64 18.70
N ARG A 107 -1.08 -2.55 19.70
CA ARG A 107 -0.72 -2.70 21.11
C ARG A 107 -0.30 -4.14 21.47
N ASP A 108 -0.82 -5.13 20.76
CA ASP A 108 -0.41 -6.54 20.84
C ASP A 108 0.94 -6.79 20.10
N GLY A 109 1.56 -5.75 19.54
CA GLY A 109 2.87 -5.82 18.89
C GLY A 109 2.83 -6.17 17.39
N GLU A 110 1.67 -6.14 16.74
CA GLU A 110 1.52 -6.43 15.33
C GLU A 110 1.89 -5.23 14.44
N VAL A 111 2.22 -5.49 13.17
CA VAL A 111 2.46 -4.45 12.17
C VAL A 111 1.22 -4.27 11.31
N ILE A 112 0.72 -3.04 11.25
CA ILE A 112 -0.46 -2.68 10.45
C ILE A 112 -0.04 -1.94 9.19
N GLY A 113 -0.37 -2.51 8.02
CA GLY A 113 -0.18 -1.86 6.72
C GLY A 113 -1.42 -1.08 6.31
N VAL A 114 -1.22 0.18 5.96
CA VAL A 114 -2.28 1.07 5.49
C VAL A 114 -1.89 1.75 4.18
N PHE A 115 -2.88 1.98 3.34
CA PHE A 115 -2.76 2.82 2.16
C PHE A 115 -3.55 4.11 2.42
N PRO A 116 -2.91 5.18 2.93
CA PRO A 116 -3.61 6.39 3.37
C PRO A 116 -4.30 7.14 2.23
N GLU A 117 -3.93 6.87 0.99
CA GLU A 117 -4.59 7.35 -0.22
C GLU A 117 -6.00 6.76 -0.44
N ALA A 118 -6.36 5.68 0.26
CA ALA A 118 -7.63 4.94 0.20
C ALA A 118 -7.99 4.31 -1.16
N THR A 119 -7.35 4.70 -2.24
CA THR A 119 -7.54 4.12 -3.59
C THR A 119 -6.26 4.22 -4.41
N ILE A 120 -6.09 3.31 -5.38
CA ILE A 120 -4.93 3.31 -6.29
C ILE A 120 -4.82 4.64 -7.03
N SER A 121 -3.62 5.23 -7.04
CA SER A 121 -3.27 6.44 -7.79
C SER A 121 -3.07 6.10 -9.27
N ARG A 122 -3.88 6.70 -10.15
CA ARG A 122 -3.72 6.59 -11.60
C ARG A 122 -2.57 7.44 -12.12
N ALA A 123 -2.23 8.50 -11.39
CA ALA A 123 -1.11 9.39 -11.70
C ALA A 123 0.24 8.81 -11.31
N PHE A 124 0.25 7.71 -10.53
CA PHE A 124 1.43 7.10 -9.91
C PHE A 124 2.23 8.06 -9.02
N LEU A 125 1.61 9.14 -8.58
CA LEU A 125 2.09 10.11 -7.61
C LEU A 125 1.27 9.99 -6.31
N ILE A 126 1.80 10.52 -5.21
CA ILE A 126 1.11 10.54 -3.92
C ILE A 126 -0.12 11.47 -4.01
N LYS A 127 -1.28 10.95 -3.66
CA LYS A 127 -2.54 11.70 -3.60
C LYS A 127 -2.74 12.35 -2.24
N ASP A 128 -3.92 12.96 -2.06
CA ASP A 128 -4.37 13.41 -0.74
C ASP A 128 -4.47 12.22 0.22
N LEU A 129 -3.89 12.34 1.40
CA LEU A 129 -3.86 11.29 2.42
C LEU A 129 -4.99 11.49 3.44
N LYS A 130 -5.50 10.38 3.96
CA LYS A 130 -6.36 10.33 5.13
C LYS A 130 -5.50 10.27 6.40
N ASN A 131 -5.94 10.92 7.46
CA ASN A 131 -5.22 11.01 8.72
C ASN A 131 -5.28 9.75 9.61
N GLY A 132 -5.95 8.68 9.15
CA GLY A 132 -6.11 7.45 9.92
C GLY A 132 -4.80 6.76 10.28
N ALA A 133 -3.77 6.81 9.42
CA ALA A 133 -2.46 6.24 9.71
C ALA A 133 -1.75 7.01 10.84
N ALA A 134 -1.77 8.34 10.79
CA ALA A 134 -1.20 9.21 11.81
C ALA A 134 -1.88 8.99 13.17
N ARG A 135 -3.22 8.96 13.17
CA ARG A 135 -4.00 8.70 14.39
C ARG A 135 -3.71 7.33 14.98
N LEU A 136 -3.70 6.26 14.17
CA LEU A 136 -3.40 4.90 14.66
C LEU A 136 -2.03 4.83 15.32
N ALA A 137 -1.01 5.44 14.71
CA ALA A 137 0.33 5.43 15.26
C ALA A 137 0.41 6.20 16.60
N ALA A 138 -0.20 7.40 16.66
CA ALA A 138 -0.26 8.23 17.86
C ALA A 138 -1.06 7.57 19.00
N ASP A 139 -2.25 7.04 18.70
CA ASP A 139 -3.14 6.42 19.70
C ASP A 139 -2.59 5.07 20.22
N ALA A 140 -1.74 4.39 19.45
CA ALA A 140 -1.08 3.16 19.85
C ALA A 140 0.30 3.38 20.46
N ASP A 141 0.85 4.59 20.40
CA ASP A 141 2.23 4.93 20.80
C ASP A 141 3.27 4.05 20.07
N VAL A 142 3.16 3.98 18.74
CA VAL A 142 4.03 3.17 17.88
C VAL A 142 4.57 3.99 16.71
N PRO A 143 5.71 3.59 16.10
CA PRO A 143 6.25 4.28 14.94
C PRO A 143 5.31 4.24 13.73
N LEU A 144 5.23 5.36 13.03
CA LEU A 144 4.62 5.54 11.71
C LEU A 144 5.74 5.54 10.66
N ILE A 145 5.77 4.53 9.81
CA ILE A 145 6.88 4.29 8.89
C ILE A 145 6.38 4.54 7.45
N PRO A 146 6.90 5.58 6.76
CA PRO A 146 6.59 5.81 5.36
C PRO A 146 7.27 4.74 4.50
N MET A 147 6.54 4.22 3.51
CA MET A 147 7.02 3.19 2.62
C MET A 147 6.57 3.46 1.18
N VAL A 148 7.44 3.22 0.22
CA VAL A 148 7.12 3.33 -1.20
C VAL A 148 7.34 2.00 -1.89
N VAL A 149 6.35 1.60 -2.69
CA VAL A 149 6.42 0.47 -3.61
C VAL A 149 6.35 1.00 -5.03
N TRP A 150 7.29 0.59 -5.87
CA TRP A 150 7.37 1.00 -7.27
C TRP A 150 7.59 -0.18 -8.20
N GLY A 151 7.07 -0.11 -9.43
CA GLY A 151 7.16 -1.17 -10.43
C GLY A 151 5.91 -2.05 -10.51
N GLY A 152 5.10 -2.12 -9.45
CA GLY A 152 3.85 -2.88 -9.41
C GLY A 152 2.80 -2.38 -10.41
N GLN A 153 2.78 -1.08 -10.72
CA GLN A 153 1.89 -0.47 -11.71
C GLN A 153 2.12 -1.03 -13.13
N ARG A 154 3.31 -1.52 -13.42
CA ARG A 154 3.65 -2.15 -14.71
C ARG A 154 3.03 -3.56 -14.86
N MET A 155 2.54 -4.14 -13.76
CA MET A 155 1.89 -5.45 -13.74
C MET A 155 0.37 -5.32 -13.70
N MET A 156 -0.16 -4.59 -12.71
CA MET A 156 -1.59 -4.48 -12.51
C MET A 156 -1.94 -3.19 -11.78
N SER A 157 -2.48 -2.22 -12.50
CA SER A 157 -2.93 -0.97 -11.92
C SER A 157 -4.33 -0.58 -12.40
N LYS A 158 -4.83 0.51 -11.83
CA LYS A 158 -6.15 1.03 -12.15
C LYS A 158 -6.11 1.80 -13.48
N GLY A 159 -6.91 1.34 -14.45
CA GLY A 159 -6.97 1.97 -15.77
C GLY A 159 -5.88 1.56 -16.74
N THR A 160 -5.03 0.61 -16.37
CA THR A 160 -4.01 0.05 -17.25
C THR A 160 -4.29 -1.42 -17.57
N PRO A 161 -3.86 -1.93 -18.73
CA PRO A 161 -3.92 -3.34 -19.04
C PRO A 161 -3.12 -4.18 -18.01
N ARG A 162 -3.64 -5.35 -17.67
CA ARG A 162 -2.88 -6.31 -16.86
C ARG A 162 -1.73 -6.88 -17.68
N SER A 163 -0.56 -6.97 -17.08
CA SER A 163 0.63 -7.54 -17.72
C SER A 163 1.34 -8.48 -16.75
N LEU A 164 1.52 -9.71 -17.17
CA LEU A 164 2.36 -10.72 -16.48
C LEU A 164 3.69 -10.92 -17.20
N LYS A 165 4.19 -9.88 -17.90
CA LYS A 165 5.50 -9.92 -18.53
C LYS A 165 6.56 -10.26 -17.50
N ARG A 166 7.44 -11.21 -17.88
CA ARG A 166 8.53 -11.66 -17.01
C ARG A 166 9.58 -10.56 -16.83
N GLY A 167 10.29 -10.63 -15.71
CA GLY A 167 11.45 -9.79 -15.45
C GLY A 167 11.11 -8.37 -14.98
N ASN A 168 9.87 -8.10 -14.55
CA ASN A 168 9.57 -6.82 -13.92
C ASN A 168 10.38 -6.64 -12.65
N HIS A 169 10.81 -5.40 -12.40
CA HIS A 169 11.50 -5.02 -11.17
C HIS A 169 10.52 -4.35 -10.21
N ILE A 170 10.54 -4.78 -8.96
CA ILE A 170 9.80 -4.17 -7.84
C ILE A 170 10.82 -3.53 -6.92
N TYR A 171 10.69 -2.23 -6.71
CA TYR A 171 11.55 -1.46 -5.83
C TYR A 171 10.74 -1.05 -4.60
N ILE A 172 11.27 -1.30 -3.42
CA ILE A 172 10.61 -1.03 -2.15
C ILE A 172 11.57 -0.18 -1.31
N THR A 173 11.13 1.02 -0.95
CA THR A 173 11.90 1.93 -0.10
C THR A 173 11.15 2.16 1.20
N ILE A 174 11.80 1.91 2.32
CA ILE A 174 11.25 2.09 3.66
C ILE A 174 12.00 3.25 4.31
N GLY A 175 11.27 4.32 4.59
CA GLY A 175 11.82 5.55 5.16
C GLY A 175 12.00 5.47 6.67
N GLU A 176 12.66 6.49 7.21
CA GLU A 176 12.86 6.66 8.65
C GLU A 176 11.53 6.74 9.40
N PRO A 177 11.42 6.09 10.57
CA PRO A 177 10.22 6.14 11.39
C PRO A 177 9.90 7.55 11.89
N MET A 178 8.62 7.88 11.91
CA MET A 178 8.04 9.04 12.61
C MET A 178 7.45 8.54 13.93
N TYR A 179 7.46 9.36 14.97
CA TYR A 179 6.94 9.01 16.29
C TYR A 179 5.87 10.04 16.73
N PRO A 180 4.67 10.00 16.11
CA PRO A 180 3.61 10.93 16.46
C PRO A 180 3.09 10.65 17.87
N GLN A 181 2.81 11.73 18.61
CA GLN A 181 2.28 11.66 19.96
C GLN A 181 0.76 11.86 19.94
N ALA A 182 0.07 11.39 20.98
CA ALA A 182 -1.38 11.57 21.10
C ALA A 182 -1.81 13.05 21.19
N SER A 183 -0.89 13.95 21.58
CA SER A 183 -1.12 15.40 21.61
C SER A 183 -0.95 16.08 20.25
N ASP A 184 -0.38 15.41 19.25
CA ASP A 184 -0.10 15.99 17.95
C ASP A 184 -1.38 16.13 17.11
N ASP A 185 -1.46 17.20 16.33
CA ASP A 185 -2.54 17.30 15.34
C ASP A 185 -2.30 16.28 14.21
N ALA A 186 -3.22 15.35 14.09
CA ALA A 186 -3.14 14.28 13.11
C ALA A 186 -3.08 14.77 11.65
N ASN A 187 -3.60 15.97 11.35
CA ASN A 187 -3.50 16.55 10.01
C ASN A 187 -2.07 17.05 9.75
N THR A 188 -1.45 17.68 10.73
CA THR A 188 -0.04 18.12 10.66
C THR A 188 0.88 16.94 10.45
N VAL A 189 0.72 15.86 11.24
CA VAL A 189 1.48 14.60 11.05
C VAL A 189 1.23 14.00 9.67
N THR A 190 0.00 14.08 9.15
CA THR A 190 -0.33 13.57 7.81
C THR A 190 0.32 14.39 6.69
N VAL A 191 0.45 15.70 6.87
CA VAL A 191 1.18 16.57 5.92
C VAL A 191 2.67 16.20 5.90
N GLU A 192 3.28 15.97 7.05
CA GLU A 192 4.67 15.51 7.15
C GLU A 192 4.85 14.12 6.51
N LEU A 193 3.96 13.17 6.83
CA LEU A 193 3.96 11.84 6.21
C LEU A 193 3.90 11.93 4.68
N ARG A 194 3.05 12.81 4.16
CA ARG A 194 2.94 13.03 2.71
C ARG A 194 4.25 13.53 2.12
N ALA A 195 4.87 14.53 2.73
CA ALA A 195 6.14 15.07 2.27
C ALA A 195 7.24 13.99 2.23
N ARG A 196 7.33 13.16 3.28
CA ARG A 196 8.28 12.03 3.32
C ARG A 196 7.98 10.97 2.24
N LEU A 197 6.71 10.65 1.98
CA LEU A 197 6.34 9.73 0.91
C LEU A 197 6.65 10.30 -0.48
N GLU A 198 6.48 11.61 -0.70
CA GLU A 198 6.82 12.28 -1.97
C GLU A 198 8.34 12.26 -2.20
N GLU A 199 9.15 12.53 -1.17
CA GLU A 199 10.60 12.45 -1.22
C GLU A 199 11.08 11.02 -1.50
N LEU A 200 10.57 10.03 -0.76
CA LEU A 200 10.90 8.61 -0.97
C LEU A 200 10.50 8.14 -2.37
N LEU A 201 9.36 8.61 -2.89
CA LEU A 201 8.91 8.26 -4.23
C LEU A 201 9.84 8.84 -5.29
N ALA A 202 10.28 10.08 -5.14
CA ALA A 202 11.20 10.73 -6.05
C ALA A 202 12.54 9.97 -6.10
N ASP A 203 13.14 9.67 -4.93
CA ASP A 203 14.37 8.88 -4.81
C ASP A 203 14.20 7.47 -5.41
N THR A 204 13.06 6.82 -5.15
CA THR A 204 12.77 5.49 -5.68
C THR A 204 12.66 5.50 -7.21
N ILE A 205 12.02 6.52 -7.81
CA ILE A 205 11.91 6.65 -9.27
C ILE A 205 13.28 6.89 -9.89
N GLU A 206 14.11 7.74 -9.30
CA GLU A 206 15.45 8.04 -9.78
C GLU A 206 16.37 6.81 -9.76
N ARG A 207 16.31 6.01 -8.70
CA ARG A 207 17.12 4.78 -8.55
C ARG A 207 16.52 3.57 -9.25
N TYR A 208 15.32 3.69 -9.82
CA TYR A 208 14.66 2.55 -10.43
C TYR A 208 15.41 2.07 -11.67
N PRO A 209 15.85 0.78 -11.72
CA PRO A 209 16.81 0.29 -12.72
C PRO A 209 16.19 0.06 -14.10
N VAL A 210 14.94 0.45 -14.32
CA VAL A 210 14.26 0.23 -15.59
C VAL A 210 13.86 1.56 -16.21
N THR A 211 14.28 1.77 -17.44
CA THR A 211 13.89 2.92 -18.26
C THR A 211 12.87 2.51 -19.34
N PRO A 212 12.03 3.43 -19.82
CA PRO A 212 11.15 3.17 -20.95
C PRO A 212 11.93 2.78 -22.21
N LYS A 213 11.40 1.81 -22.95
CA LYS A 213 12.01 1.31 -24.20
C LYS A 213 11.58 2.10 -25.45
N GLY A 214 10.94 3.23 -25.28
CA GLY A 214 10.40 4.09 -26.33
C GLY A 214 9.18 4.87 -25.81
N ASP A 215 8.57 5.65 -26.68
CA ASP A 215 7.46 6.53 -26.28
C ASP A 215 6.22 5.74 -25.84
N ASP A 216 5.94 4.62 -26.49
CA ASP A 216 4.81 3.73 -26.12
C ASP A 216 5.00 3.04 -24.77
N ASP A 217 6.23 2.94 -24.24
CA ASP A 217 6.54 2.35 -22.95
C ASP A 217 6.62 3.37 -21.79
N ARG A 218 6.15 4.62 -22.01
CA ARG A 218 6.16 5.69 -20.98
C ARG A 218 4.90 5.71 -20.10
N TRP A 219 3.95 4.85 -20.36
CA TRP A 219 2.63 4.84 -19.72
C TRP A 219 2.66 4.59 -18.19
N TRP A 220 3.70 3.97 -17.68
CA TRP A 220 3.89 3.62 -16.27
C TRP A 220 4.65 4.69 -15.48
N LEU A 221 5.11 5.75 -16.11
CA LEU A 221 5.75 6.91 -15.50
C LEU A 221 4.75 8.05 -15.28
N PRO A 222 4.87 8.80 -14.16
CA PRO A 222 4.13 10.04 -13.99
C PRO A 222 4.47 11.06 -15.06
N ALA A 223 3.52 11.95 -15.41
CA ALA A 223 3.73 13.01 -16.39
C ALA A 223 4.91 13.94 -16.02
N SER A 224 5.12 14.21 -14.72
CA SER A 224 6.25 15.01 -14.22
C SER A 224 7.63 14.35 -14.41
N TYR A 225 7.66 13.04 -14.69
CA TYR A 225 8.87 12.27 -15.00
C TYR A 225 8.96 11.88 -16.49
N GLY A 226 8.31 12.63 -17.35
CA GLY A 226 8.31 12.39 -18.80
C GLY A 226 7.44 11.20 -19.23
N GLY A 227 6.52 10.75 -18.39
CA GLY A 227 5.58 9.69 -18.69
C GLY A 227 4.28 10.19 -19.32
N THR A 228 3.40 9.24 -19.63
CA THR A 228 2.07 9.53 -20.20
C THR A 228 0.93 9.18 -19.24
N ALA A 229 1.23 8.87 -17.97
CA ALA A 229 0.21 8.73 -16.94
C ALA A 229 -0.55 10.06 -16.75
N PRO A 230 -1.84 10.01 -16.38
CA PRO A 230 -2.61 11.22 -16.15
C PRO A 230 -2.00 12.06 -15.01
N THR A 231 -2.14 13.37 -15.09
CA THR A 231 -1.80 14.25 -13.97
C THR A 231 -2.71 13.98 -12.77
N LEU A 232 -2.33 14.41 -11.56
CA LEU A 232 -3.18 14.27 -10.36
C LEU A 232 -4.57 14.88 -10.57
N ALA A 233 -4.66 16.02 -11.26
CA ALA A 233 -5.93 16.68 -11.55
C ALA A 233 -6.80 15.87 -12.52
N GLN A 234 -6.22 15.31 -13.56
CA GLN A 234 -6.91 14.42 -14.51
C GLN A 234 -7.36 13.13 -13.81
N ALA A 235 -6.47 12.48 -13.06
CA ALA A 235 -6.77 11.28 -12.31
C ALA A 235 -7.91 11.50 -11.29
N LYS A 236 -7.97 12.66 -10.64
CA LYS A 236 -9.05 13.02 -9.71
C LYS A 236 -10.39 13.14 -10.43
N LYS A 237 -10.43 13.77 -11.62
CA LYS A 237 -11.65 13.85 -12.45
C LYS A 237 -12.14 12.47 -12.89
N GLU A 238 -11.22 11.62 -13.36
CA GLU A 238 -11.54 10.23 -13.76
C GLU A 238 -12.09 9.40 -12.60
N ASP A 239 -11.49 9.53 -11.41
CA ASP A 239 -11.93 8.83 -10.22
C ASP A 239 -13.33 9.29 -9.76
N GLN A 240 -13.62 10.58 -9.86
CA GLN A 240 -14.95 11.14 -9.58
C GLN A 240 -16.00 10.63 -10.57
N ALA A 241 -15.70 10.64 -11.86
CA ALA A 241 -16.58 10.11 -12.90
C ALA A 241 -16.87 8.62 -12.71
N ALA A 242 -15.83 7.82 -12.40
CA ALA A 242 -15.97 6.40 -12.12
C ALA A 242 -16.80 6.13 -10.85
N ALA A 243 -16.68 6.98 -9.84
CA ALA A 243 -17.48 6.87 -8.61
C ALA A 243 -18.95 7.22 -8.85
N ALA A 244 -19.26 8.27 -9.66
CA ALA A 244 -20.60 8.65 -10.04
C ALA A 244 -21.29 7.51 -10.79
N LYS A 245 -20.66 6.97 -11.84
CA LYS A 245 -21.18 5.83 -12.61
C LYS A 245 -21.50 4.60 -11.73
N ARG A 246 -20.66 4.30 -10.74
CA ARG A 246 -20.91 3.19 -9.80
C ARG A 246 -22.11 3.45 -8.88
N ARG A 247 -22.34 4.71 -8.47
CA ARG A 247 -23.52 5.09 -7.67
C ARG A 247 -24.80 4.93 -8.48
N GLU A 248 -24.82 5.39 -9.73
CA GLU A 248 -25.95 5.22 -10.66
C GLU A 248 -26.29 3.75 -10.88
N GLN A 249 -25.27 2.91 -11.16
CA GLN A 249 -25.44 1.47 -11.34
C GLN A 249 -25.97 0.74 -10.10
N ARG A 250 -25.71 1.28 -8.88
CA ARG A 250 -26.23 0.72 -7.63
C ARG A 250 -27.65 1.18 -7.35
N ALA A 251 -28.01 2.39 -7.74
CA ALA A 251 -29.36 2.92 -7.59
C ALA A 251 -30.36 2.28 -8.59
N ALA A 252 -29.85 1.75 -9.71
CA ALA A 252 -30.64 1.08 -10.74
C ALA A 252 -30.86 -0.45 -10.50
N LYS A 253 -30.32 -1.00 -9.40
CA LYS A 253 -30.47 -2.40 -8.95
C LYS A 253 -31.34 -2.50 -7.70
#